data_f88005a5ce05fb4752486f6ce39c343a
#
_entry.id   f88005a5ce05fb4752486f6ce39c343a
#
_cell.length_a   1.000
_cell.length_b   1.000
_cell.length_c   1.000
_cell.angle_alpha   90.00
_cell.angle_beta   90.00
_cell.angle_gamma   90.00
#
_symmetry.space_group_name_H-M   'P 1'
#
loop_
_entity.id
_entity.type
_entity.pdbx_description
1 polymer ?
#
loop_
_entity_poly.entity_id
_entity_poly.type
_entity_poly.pdbx_seq_one_letter_code
_entity_poly.pdbx_strand_id
1 'polypeptide(L)'
;MSKDNHCYKEPNIKTNLFEVQQTNQHEKLIFGSDVESGLKVVLAIHDTTLGPSTGGTRMAFVPEEVAIDEALRLSYAMTFKCAIMDEPFGGSKAVVIGDPSKPKSKKFLHALGDFIESLGGAFLTGVDMGLSFEDAKIIGERTKYIFNSQGSSGVTTA
;
A
#
# COMPACT_ATOMS: atom_id res chain seq x y z
N MET A 1 29.80 20.81 9.10
CA MET A 1 28.43 20.31 9.23
C MET A 1 28.03 19.76 7.88
N SER A 2 28.24 18.46 7.69
CA SER A 2 27.95 17.74 6.46
C SER A 2 26.45 17.52 6.36
N LYS A 3 25.82 18.02 5.30
CA LYS A 3 24.45 17.68 4.94
C LYS A 3 24.52 16.32 4.27
N ASP A 4 24.11 15.28 4.98
CA ASP A 4 23.90 13.96 4.40
C ASP A 4 22.77 14.05 3.37
N ASN A 5 23.17 14.26 2.12
CA ASN A 5 22.32 13.99 0.98
C ASN A 5 22.04 12.48 0.98
N HIS A 6 20.92 12.08 1.53
CA HIS A 6 20.34 10.80 1.22
C HIS A 6 20.05 10.80 -0.28
N CYS A 7 21.02 10.30 -1.02
CA CYS A 7 20.93 10.12 -2.46
C CYS A 7 19.89 9.02 -2.72
N TYR A 8 18.64 9.42 -2.95
CA TYR A 8 17.69 8.55 -3.65
C TYR A 8 18.30 8.29 -5.02
N LYS A 9 18.88 7.11 -5.21
CA LYS A 9 19.18 6.66 -6.56
C LYS A 9 17.87 6.69 -7.33
N GLU A 10 17.84 7.44 -8.43
CA GLU A 10 16.68 7.41 -9.33
C GLU A 10 16.41 5.94 -9.66
N PRO A 11 15.19 5.45 -9.38
CA PRO A 11 14.86 4.09 -9.72
C PRO A 11 14.98 3.97 -11.24
N ASN A 12 15.71 2.97 -11.68
CA ASN A 12 15.99 2.74 -13.10
C ASN A 12 14.77 2.11 -13.80
N ILE A 13 13.58 2.68 -13.57
CA ILE A 13 12.33 2.26 -14.20
C ILE A 13 12.19 2.97 -15.57
N LYS A 14 13.20 2.85 -16.42
CA LYS A 14 13.02 2.99 -17.87
C LYS A 14 12.40 1.71 -18.45
N THR A 15 11.56 0.99 -17.70
CA THR A 15 11.40 -0.43 -17.87
C THR A 15 9.94 -0.80 -18.07
N ASN A 16 9.75 -1.75 -18.91
CA ASN A 16 8.54 -2.53 -19.08
C ASN A 16 8.01 -2.98 -17.70
N LEU A 17 6.84 -2.50 -17.29
CA LEU A 17 6.25 -2.82 -15.99
C LEU A 17 6.05 -4.32 -15.78
N PHE A 18 5.80 -5.07 -16.85
CA PHE A 18 5.74 -6.53 -16.79
C PHE A 18 7.08 -7.17 -16.43
N GLU A 19 8.19 -6.63 -16.95
CA GLU A 19 9.52 -7.13 -16.59
C GLU A 19 9.83 -6.89 -15.11
N VAL A 20 9.47 -5.72 -14.59
CA VAL A 20 9.63 -5.39 -13.15
C VAL A 20 8.79 -6.32 -12.29
N GLN A 21 7.53 -6.55 -12.65
CA GLN A 21 6.64 -7.48 -11.96
C GLN A 21 7.17 -8.91 -11.99
N GLN A 22 7.65 -9.38 -13.13
CA GLN A 22 8.16 -10.74 -13.31
C GLN A 22 9.50 -10.99 -12.62
N THR A 23 10.39 -10.00 -12.59
CA THR A 23 11.71 -10.11 -11.94
C THR A 23 11.60 -10.51 -10.47
N ASN A 24 10.59 -10.01 -9.77
CA ASN A 24 10.33 -10.30 -8.36
C ASN A 24 9.16 -11.28 -8.15
N GLN A 25 8.66 -11.90 -9.22
CA GLN A 25 7.58 -12.90 -9.21
C GLN A 25 6.26 -12.41 -8.56
N HIS A 26 5.96 -11.10 -8.68
CA HIS A 26 4.72 -10.56 -8.16
C HIS A 26 3.52 -11.04 -8.97
N GLU A 27 2.46 -11.44 -8.28
CA GLU A 27 1.22 -11.87 -8.92
C GLU A 27 0.50 -10.70 -9.60
N LYS A 28 0.44 -9.54 -8.91
CA LYS A 28 -0.31 -8.38 -9.42
C LYS A 28 0.37 -7.06 -9.07
N LEU A 29 0.28 -6.13 -10.03
CA LEU A 29 0.57 -4.72 -9.84
C LEU A 29 -0.66 -3.95 -10.31
N ILE A 30 -1.31 -3.22 -9.40
CA ILE A 30 -2.61 -2.58 -9.60
C ILE A 30 -2.47 -1.08 -9.36
N PHE A 31 -3.00 -0.29 -10.28
CA PHE A 31 -3.04 1.16 -10.18
C PHE A 31 -4.48 1.63 -9.96
N GLY A 32 -4.69 2.51 -9.00
CA GLY A 32 -5.95 3.16 -8.74
C GLY A 32 -5.80 4.68 -8.84
N SER A 33 -6.77 5.33 -9.46
CA SER A 33 -6.83 6.78 -9.48
C SER A 33 -8.26 7.28 -9.46
N ASP A 34 -8.49 8.40 -8.81
CA ASP A 34 -9.74 9.15 -8.89
C ASP A 34 -9.43 10.63 -9.06
N VAL A 35 -9.82 11.18 -10.21
CA VAL A 35 -9.49 12.56 -10.61
C VAL A 35 -10.16 13.58 -9.69
N GLU A 36 -11.37 13.29 -9.23
CA GLU A 36 -12.14 14.24 -8.42
C GLU A 36 -11.63 14.39 -7.00
N SER A 37 -11.09 13.31 -6.40
CA SER A 37 -10.48 13.34 -5.07
C SER A 37 -8.98 13.59 -5.11
N GLY A 38 -8.35 13.39 -6.29
CA GLY A 38 -6.91 13.45 -6.47
C GLY A 38 -6.19 12.17 -6.00
N LEU A 39 -6.92 11.07 -5.77
CA LEU A 39 -6.32 9.79 -5.37
C LEU A 39 -5.40 9.27 -6.49
N LYS A 40 -4.21 8.85 -6.08
CA LYS A 40 -3.30 8.01 -6.87
C LYS A 40 -2.74 6.94 -5.94
N VAL A 41 -2.91 5.68 -6.26
CA VAL A 41 -2.45 4.55 -5.46
C VAL A 41 -1.86 3.46 -6.33
N VAL A 42 -0.76 2.89 -5.87
CA VAL A 42 -0.13 1.68 -6.43
C VAL A 42 -0.25 0.59 -5.40
N LEU A 43 -0.78 -0.56 -5.79
CA LEU A 43 -0.84 -1.77 -4.97
C LEU A 43 -0.04 -2.87 -5.66
N ALA A 44 0.92 -3.45 -4.96
CA ALA A 44 1.58 -4.68 -5.34
C ALA A 44 1.10 -5.84 -4.47
N ILE A 45 0.73 -6.96 -5.09
CA ILE A 45 0.47 -8.24 -4.45
C ILE A 45 1.60 -9.17 -4.88
N HIS A 46 2.41 -9.61 -3.92
CA HIS A 46 3.56 -10.44 -4.22
C HIS A 46 3.14 -11.91 -4.39
N ASP A 47 2.54 -12.51 -3.38
CA ASP A 47 2.23 -13.94 -3.36
C ASP A 47 0.99 -14.18 -2.49
N THR A 48 0.07 -15.03 -2.95
CA THR A 48 -1.16 -15.39 -2.25
C THR A 48 -1.27 -16.89 -1.95
N THR A 49 -0.16 -17.62 -2.04
CA THR A 49 -0.12 -19.07 -1.79
C THR A 49 -0.62 -19.44 -0.41
N LEU A 50 -0.33 -18.64 0.62
CA LEU A 50 -0.77 -18.90 1.99
C LEU A 50 -2.19 -18.37 2.30
N GLY A 51 -2.76 -17.55 1.43
CA GLY A 51 -4.09 -16.96 1.65
C GLY A 51 -4.22 -15.58 1.01
N PRO A 52 -5.33 -14.86 1.31
CA PRO A 52 -5.52 -13.50 0.80
C PRO A 52 -4.37 -12.59 1.21
N SER A 53 -4.02 -11.63 0.34
CA SER A 53 -2.86 -10.79 0.63
C SER A 53 -3.14 -9.80 1.76
N THR A 54 -2.15 -9.59 2.62
CA THR A 54 -2.19 -8.54 3.64
C THR A 54 -0.97 -7.64 3.57
N GLY A 55 -1.17 -6.38 3.94
CA GLY A 55 -0.10 -5.39 4.00
C GLY A 55 -0.62 -4.01 4.36
N GLY A 56 0.29 -3.10 4.72
CA GLY A 56 -0.09 -1.73 5.08
C GLY A 56 -0.36 -0.85 3.86
N THR A 57 -1.25 0.12 4.01
CA THR A 57 -1.39 1.24 3.09
C THR A 57 -0.58 2.42 3.61
N ARG A 58 0.45 2.82 2.85
CA ARG A 58 1.35 3.93 3.14
C ARG A 58 1.00 5.13 2.28
N MET A 59 1.15 6.33 2.82
CA MET A 59 1.08 7.56 2.03
C MET A 59 2.44 8.24 2.04
N ALA A 60 2.95 8.60 0.85
CA ALA A 60 4.24 9.25 0.69
C ALA A 60 4.24 10.26 -0.46
N PHE A 61 4.97 11.36 -0.28
CA PHE A 61 5.18 12.35 -1.33
C PHE A 61 6.40 11.99 -2.16
N VAL A 62 6.20 11.10 -3.12
CA VAL A 62 7.26 10.52 -3.96
C VAL A 62 6.83 10.48 -5.42
N PRO A 63 7.79 10.42 -6.37
CA PRO A 63 7.50 10.13 -7.77
C PRO A 63 6.81 8.77 -7.96
N GLU A 64 6.08 8.61 -9.07
CA GLU A 64 5.32 7.38 -9.37
C GLU A 64 6.23 6.15 -9.42
N GLU A 65 7.42 6.26 -9.99
CA GLU A 65 8.40 5.19 -10.09
C GLU A 65 8.89 4.71 -8.72
N VAL A 66 9.07 5.66 -7.80
CA VAL A 66 9.48 5.34 -6.42
C VAL A 66 8.34 4.65 -5.68
N ALA A 67 7.09 5.07 -5.89
CA ALA A 67 5.93 4.43 -5.29
C ALA A 67 5.77 2.97 -5.78
N ILE A 68 6.02 2.71 -7.07
CA ILE A 68 6.01 1.37 -7.65
C ILE A 68 7.09 0.49 -7.03
N ASP A 69 8.34 0.97 -6.99
CA ASP A 69 9.46 0.23 -6.39
C ASP A 69 9.20 -0.08 -4.91
N GLU A 70 8.71 0.90 -4.17
CA GLU A 70 8.40 0.73 -2.75
C GLU A 70 7.27 -0.29 -2.53
N ALA A 71 6.20 -0.24 -3.34
CA ALA A 71 5.11 -1.19 -3.28
C ALA A 71 5.60 -2.63 -3.54
N LEU A 72 6.41 -2.83 -4.58
CA LEU A 72 6.99 -4.13 -4.93
C LEU A 72 7.89 -4.66 -3.82
N ARG A 73 8.87 -3.88 -3.38
CA ARG A 73 9.83 -4.28 -2.36
C ARG A 73 9.17 -4.61 -1.02
N LEU A 74 8.19 -3.81 -0.60
CA LEU A 74 7.52 -4.02 0.68
C LEU A 74 6.48 -5.14 0.64
N SER A 75 5.80 -5.37 -0.48
CA SER A 75 4.90 -6.53 -0.63
C SER A 75 5.67 -7.85 -0.61
N TYR A 76 6.85 -7.91 -1.23
CA TYR A 76 7.77 -9.04 -1.12
C TYR A 76 8.14 -9.31 0.34
N ALA A 77 8.57 -8.30 1.08
CA ALA A 77 8.92 -8.43 2.49
C ALA A 77 7.73 -8.89 3.35
N MET A 78 6.51 -8.45 3.03
CA MET A 78 5.30 -8.85 3.75
C MET A 78 4.99 -10.34 3.60
N THR A 79 5.19 -10.94 2.43
CA THR A 79 5.03 -12.40 2.25
C THR A 79 5.91 -13.18 3.21
N PHE A 80 7.19 -12.84 3.31
CA PHE A 80 8.10 -13.51 4.25
C PHE A 80 7.76 -13.24 5.70
N LYS A 81 7.31 -12.03 6.03
CA LYS A 81 6.85 -11.70 7.37
C LYS A 81 5.68 -12.59 7.79
N CYS A 82 4.67 -12.73 6.93
CA CYS A 82 3.52 -13.61 7.20
C CYS A 82 3.95 -15.06 7.36
N ALA A 83 4.81 -15.56 6.47
CA ALA A 83 5.30 -16.94 6.51
C ALA A 83 6.12 -17.25 7.78
N ILE A 84 6.98 -16.33 8.22
CA ILE A 84 7.78 -16.49 9.45
C ILE A 84 6.90 -16.47 10.70
N MET A 85 5.80 -15.69 10.68
CA MET A 85 4.85 -15.59 11.78
C MET A 85 3.79 -16.70 11.76
N ASP A 86 3.84 -17.63 10.80
CA ASP A 86 2.84 -18.68 10.57
C ASP A 86 1.40 -18.13 10.39
N GLU A 87 1.31 -16.96 9.74
CA GLU A 87 0.03 -16.32 9.46
C GLU A 87 -0.49 -16.79 8.09
N PRO A 88 -1.79 -17.11 7.97
CA PRO A 88 -2.38 -17.65 6.74
C PRO A 88 -2.68 -16.55 5.72
N PHE A 89 -1.68 -15.71 5.41
CA PHE A 89 -1.81 -14.57 4.50
C PHE A 89 -0.67 -14.51 3.50
N GLY A 90 -0.99 -14.03 2.31
CA GLY A 90 -0.02 -13.58 1.35
C GLY A 90 0.52 -12.18 1.66
N GLY A 91 1.45 -11.68 0.86
CA GLY A 91 2.07 -10.37 1.03
C GLY A 91 1.62 -9.35 0.00
N SER A 92 1.28 -8.15 0.48
CA SER A 92 0.95 -7.01 -0.37
C SER A 92 1.38 -5.69 0.26
N LYS A 93 1.40 -4.63 -0.54
CA LYS A 93 1.64 -3.25 -0.08
C LYS A 93 0.96 -2.26 -1.01
N ALA A 94 0.25 -1.31 -0.41
CA ALA A 94 -0.24 -0.14 -1.13
C ALA A 94 0.57 1.10 -0.79
N VAL A 95 0.89 1.90 -1.82
CA VAL A 95 1.52 3.22 -1.69
C VAL A 95 0.60 4.26 -2.34
N VAL A 96 0.08 5.14 -1.51
CA VAL A 96 -0.71 6.30 -1.92
C VAL A 96 0.23 7.47 -2.16
N ILE A 97 0.18 8.06 -3.35
CA ILE A 97 1.04 9.18 -3.72
C ILE A 97 0.37 10.47 -3.26
N GLY A 98 0.97 11.13 -2.28
CA GLY A 98 0.46 12.38 -1.74
C GLY A 98 1.24 12.86 -0.53
N ASP A 99 1.06 14.12 -0.18
CA ASP A 99 1.77 14.74 0.94
C ASP A 99 1.11 14.36 2.28
N PRO A 100 1.76 13.50 3.11
CA PRO A 100 1.18 13.05 4.36
C PRO A 100 1.06 14.16 5.42
N SER A 101 1.76 15.28 5.25
CA SER A 101 1.70 16.43 6.15
C SER A 101 0.44 17.28 5.95
N LYS A 102 -0.23 17.13 4.80
CA LYS A 102 -1.45 17.87 4.48
C LYS A 102 -2.69 17.15 5.00
N PRO A 103 -3.73 17.92 5.39
CA PRO A 103 -5.03 17.35 5.72
C PRO A 103 -5.60 16.54 4.55
N LYS A 104 -6.09 15.34 4.83
CA LYS A 104 -6.75 14.49 3.86
C LYS A 104 -8.25 14.76 3.88
N SER A 105 -8.82 15.06 2.72
CA SER A 105 -10.27 15.26 2.64
C SER A 105 -11.02 13.93 2.84
N LYS A 106 -12.24 13.99 3.37
CA LYS A 106 -13.11 12.81 3.50
C LYS A 106 -13.35 12.16 2.13
N LYS A 107 -13.50 12.96 1.07
CA LYS A 107 -13.65 12.48 -0.30
C LYS A 107 -12.44 11.64 -0.76
N PHE A 108 -11.22 12.09 -0.45
CA PHE A 108 -9.99 11.36 -0.77
C PHE A 108 -9.93 10.02 -0.03
N LEU A 109 -10.23 10.00 1.27
CA LEU A 109 -10.21 8.78 2.07
C LEU A 109 -11.33 7.80 1.66
N HIS A 110 -12.50 8.32 1.26
CA HIS A 110 -13.58 7.51 0.71
C HIS A 110 -13.19 6.89 -0.63
N ALA A 111 -12.55 7.65 -1.55
CA ALA A 111 -12.06 7.10 -2.81
C ALA A 111 -11.04 5.98 -2.59
N LEU A 112 -10.16 6.12 -1.58
CA LEU A 112 -9.24 5.06 -1.20
C LEU A 112 -9.99 3.82 -0.65
N GLY A 113 -11.03 4.02 0.15
CA GLY A 113 -11.90 2.95 0.64
C GLY A 113 -12.63 2.22 -0.49
N ASP A 114 -13.17 2.96 -1.46
CA ASP A 114 -13.83 2.40 -2.63
C ASP A 114 -12.86 1.60 -3.51
N PHE A 115 -11.61 2.07 -3.66
CA PHE A 115 -10.55 1.32 -4.33
C PHE A 115 -10.28 -0.01 -3.61
N ILE A 116 -10.12 -0.02 -2.29
CA ILE A 116 -9.89 -1.23 -1.50
C ILE A 116 -11.08 -2.19 -1.59
N GLU A 117 -12.32 -1.69 -1.48
CA GLU A 117 -13.55 -2.49 -1.58
C GLU A 117 -13.69 -3.15 -2.96
N SER A 118 -13.30 -2.45 -4.03
CA SER A 118 -13.35 -2.96 -5.40
C SER A 118 -12.50 -4.20 -5.64
N LEU A 119 -11.51 -4.46 -4.77
CA LEU A 119 -10.64 -5.63 -4.84
C LEU A 119 -11.26 -6.88 -4.20
N GLY A 120 -12.47 -6.77 -3.63
CA GLY A 120 -13.26 -7.91 -3.16
C GLY A 120 -12.59 -8.78 -2.09
N GLY A 121 -11.68 -8.22 -1.28
CA GLY A 121 -10.96 -8.94 -0.23
C GLY A 121 -9.63 -9.57 -0.66
N ALA A 122 -9.20 -9.36 -1.90
CA ALA A 122 -7.88 -9.79 -2.34
C ALA A 122 -6.74 -9.03 -1.62
N PHE A 123 -7.05 -7.86 -1.05
CA PHE A 123 -6.14 -7.03 -0.27
C PHE A 123 -6.79 -6.67 1.08
N LEU A 124 -6.20 -7.18 2.15
CA LEU A 124 -6.54 -6.83 3.52
C LEU A 124 -5.50 -5.85 4.03
N THR A 125 -5.92 -4.68 4.51
CA THR A 125 -4.95 -3.63 4.83
C THR A 125 -5.11 -3.04 6.22
N GLY A 126 -4.07 -2.38 6.69
CA GLY A 126 -4.06 -1.48 7.84
C GLY A 126 -3.35 -0.18 7.48
N VAL A 127 -3.43 0.81 8.36
CA VAL A 127 -2.66 2.04 8.18
C VAL A 127 -1.17 1.79 8.40
N ASP A 128 -0.36 2.49 7.62
CA ASP A 128 1.08 2.55 7.73
C ASP A 128 1.51 4.03 7.72
N MET A 129 2.77 4.32 7.52
CA MET A 129 3.30 5.68 7.52
C MET A 129 2.47 6.62 6.64
N GLY A 130 2.19 7.81 7.16
CA GLY A 130 1.44 8.85 6.44
C GLY A 130 -0.09 8.74 6.53
N LEU A 131 -0.63 7.67 7.10
CA LEU A 131 -2.05 7.51 7.42
C LEU A 131 -2.24 7.29 8.93
N SER A 132 -3.28 7.89 9.49
CA SER A 132 -3.64 7.79 10.90
C SER A 132 -4.76 6.77 11.15
N PHE A 133 -5.00 6.43 12.43
CA PHE A 133 -6.17 5.62 12.81
C PHE A 133 -7.50 6.32 12.54
N GLU A 134 -7.53 7.65 12.60
CA GLU A 134 -8.69 8.45 12.22
C GLU A 134 -8.96 8.34 10.71
N ASP A 135 -7.90 8.37 9.88
CA ASP A 135 -8.02 8.12 8.44
C ASP A 135 -8.60 6.71 8.19
N ALA A 136 -8.13 5.69 8.94
CA ALA A 136 -8.64 4.32 8.83
C ALA A 136 -10.13 4.21 9.12
N LYS A 137 -10.65 4.95 10.10
CA LYS A 137 -12.10 4.98 10.41
C LYS A 137 -12.90 5.52 9.23
N ILE A 138 -12.42 6.60 8.61
CA ILE A 138 -13.09 7.20 7.45
C ILE A 138 -13.02 6.27 6.23
N ILE A 139 -11.86 5.64 5.97
CA ILE A 139 -11.71 4.63 4.93
C ILE A 139 -12.66 3.45 5.19
N GLY A 140 -12.78 3.02 6.44
CA GLY A 140 -13.66 1.93 6.88
C GLY A 140 -15.17 2.20 6.73
N GLU A 141 -15.58 3.46 6.50
CA GLU A 141 -16.97 3.77 6.11
C GLU A 141 -17.31 3.23 4.70
N ARG A 142 -16.29 2.91 3.88
CA ARG A 142 -16.43 2.48 2.49
C ARG A 142 -15.97 1.03 2.24
N THR A 143 -15.19 0.45 3.14
CA THR A 143 -14.68 -0.91 3.00
C THR A 143 -14.56 -1.63 4.34
N LYS A 144 -14.84 -2.92 4.35
CA LYS A 144 -14.61 -3.80 5.50
C LYS A 144 -13.20 -4.42 5.53
N TYR A 145 -12.40 -4.20 4.48
CA TYR A 145 -11.09 -4.83 4.29
C TYR A 145 -9.93 -4.00 4.86
N ILE A 146 -10.23 -3.05 5.76
CA ILE A 146 -9.23 -2.31 6.51
C ILE A 146 -9.29 -2.68 8.00
N PHE A 147 -8.13 -3.08 8.56
CA PHE A 147 -7.99 -3.35 9.99
C PHE A 147 -7.96 -2.04 10.78
N ASN A 148 -8.38 -2.09 12.04
CA ASN A 148 -8.38 -0.96 12.97
C ASN A 148 -9.40 0.15 12.67
N SER A 149 -10.31 -0.04 11.70
CA SER A 149 -11.40 0.92 11.50
C SER A 149 -12.39 0.96 12.67
N GLN A 150 -12.46 -0.13 13.47
CA GLN A 150 -13.39 -0.29 14.60
C GLN A 150 -12.69 -0.45 15.97
N GLY A 151 -11.43 -0.09 16.09
CA GLY A 151 -10.74 -0.12 17.39
C GLY A 151 -10.34 -1.51 17.90
N SER A 152 -10.36 -2.55 17.06
CA SER A 152 -9.81 -3.85 17.45
C SER A 152 -8.28 -3.80 17.44
N SER A 153 -7.67 -4.34 18.48
CA SER A 153 -6.22 -4.47 18.67
C SER A 153 -5.64 -5.51 17.70
N GLY A 154 -5.65 -5.19 16.43
CA GLY A 154 -5.03 -6.01 15.39
C GLY A 154 -3.62 -5.53 15.08
N VAL A 155 -2.76 -6.45 14.81
CA VAL A 155 -1.34 -6.33 14.51
C VAL A 155 -0.98 -5.07 13.73
N THR A 156 -0.30 -4.14 14.37
CA THR A 156 0.36 -3.01 13.70
C THR A 156 1.43 -3.56 12.78
N THR A 157 1.26 -3.39 11.48
CA THR A 157 2.32 -3.63 10.51
C THR A 157 3.34 -2.51 10.63
N ALA A 158 4.33 -2.67 11.49
CA ALA A 158 5.51 -1.80 11.53
C ALA A 158 6.54 -2.27 10.50
#